data_33307634cea19258517eade4b8e908e5
#
_entry.id   33307634cea19258517eade4b8e908e5
#
_cell.length_a   1.000
_cell.length_b   1.000
_cell.length_c   1.000
_cell.angle_alpha   90.00
_cell.angle_beta   90.00
_cell.angle_gamma   90.00
#
_symmetry.space_group_name_H-M   'P 1'
#
loop_
_entity.id
_entity.type
_entity.pdbx_description
1 polymer ?
#
loop_
_entity_poly.entity_id
_entity_poly.type
_entity_poly.pdbx_seq_one_letter_code
_entity_poly.pdbx_strand_id
1 'polypeptide(L)'
;IIAILGMEELSDDQKQIVARARRIQRFLAQPFHVAEKFTGNPGVYVKLEDTIRDAADILAGKYDDKPESWFYMVQGTLSDQVARDAAEQSKQAGSKNEAKDKNAKKPAADKKSAAKSSEKKAK
;
A
#
# COMPACT_ATOMS: atom_id res chain seq x y z
N ILE A 1 26.76 17.12 -4.93
CA ILE A 1 27.18 16.09 -3.97
C ILE A 1 26.58 14.74 -4.34
N ILE A 2 25.26 14.62 -4.48
CA ILE A 2 24.57 13.35 -4.79
C ILE A 2 25.06 12.72 -6.09
N ALA A 3 25.31 13.52 -7.13
CA ALA A 3 25.76 13.03 -8.44
C ALA A 3 27.20 12.44 -8.41
N ILE A 4 28.01 12.82 -7.45
CA ILE A 4 29.42 12.43 -7.35
C ILE A 4 29.64 11.39 -6.25
N LEU A 5 29.08 11.62 -5.06
CA LEU A 5 29.31 10.82 -3.85
C LEU A 5 28.15 9.89 -3.50
N GLY A 6 27.00 10.06 -4.15
CA GLY A 6 25.79 9.30 -3.83
C GLY A 6 25.02 9.84 -2.60
N MET A 7 23.99 9.10 -2.21
CA MET A 7 23.13 9.45 -1.05
C MET A 7 23.78 9.14 0.30
N GLU A 8 24.73 8.24 0.32
CA GLU A 8 25.39 7.73 1.54
C GLU A 8 26.20 8.82 2.25
N GLU A 9 26.82 9.72 1.47
CA GLU A 9 27.68 10.79 1.96
C GLU A 9 26.94 12.04 2.47
N LEU A 10 25.61 12.00 2.46
CA LEU A 10 24.78 13.09 2.98
C LEU A 10 24.63 12.97 4.50
N SER A 11 24.62 14.12 5.19
CA SER A 11 24.18 14.16 6.59
C SER A 11 22.70 13.77 6.69
N ASP A 12 22.25 13.38 7.89
CA ASP A 12 20.86 12.96 8.11
C ASP A 12 19.87 14.08 7.80
N ASP A 13 20.20 15.33 8.13
CA ASP A 13 19.39 16.50 7.77
C ASP A 13 19.27 16.66 6.26
N GLN A 14 20.38 16.49 5.53
CA GLN A 14 20.39 16.58 4.07
C GLN A 14 19.60 15.43 3.44
N LYS A 15 19.69 14.21 3.96
CA LYS A 15 18.88 13.07 3.52
C LYS A 15 17.39 13.34 3.69
N GLN A 16 16.99 13.95 4.80
CA GLN A 16 15.61 14.31 5.06
C GLN A 16 15.09 15.37 4.08
N ILE A 17 15.89 16.40 3.80
CA ILE A 17 15.55 17.44 2.81
C ILE A 17 15.34 16.80 1.43
N VAL A 18 16.27 15.94 1.00
CA VAL A 18 16.16 15.24 -0.30
C VAL A 18 14.93 14.34 -0.34
N ALA A 19 14.63 13.61 0.73
CA ALA A 19 13.46 12.77 0.80
C ALA A 19 12.16 13.57 0.66
N ARG A 20 12.05 14.72 1.35
CA ARG A 20 10.89 15.62 1.22
C ARG A 20 10.80 16.25 -0.17
N ALA A 21 11.91 16.67 -0.76
CA ALA A 21 11.94 17.20 -2.12
C ALA A 21 11.44 16.17 -3.15
N ARG A 22 11.85 14.90 -3.03
CA ARG A 22 11.36 13.82 -3.90
C ARG A 22 9.87 13.55 -3.73
N ARG A 23 9.36 13.59 -2.49
CA ARG A 23 7.93 13.44 -2.21
C ARG A 23 7.12 14.55 -2.87
N ILE A 24 7.56 15.81 -2.78
CA ILE A 24 6.92 16.95 -3.46
C ILE A 24 6.95 16.77 -4.97
N GLN A 25 8.09 16.39 -5.53
CA GLN A 25 8.20 16.14 -6.97
C GLN A 25 7.20 15.08 -7.44
N ARG A 26 7.01 14.00 -6.67
CA ARG A 26 6.02 12.97 -6.97
C ARG A 26 4.59 13.47 -6.79
N PHE A 27 4.33 14.21 -5.72
CA PHE A 27 3.02 14.78 -5.44
C PHE A 27 2.55 15.75 -6.53
N LEU A 28 3.43 16.59 -7.07
CA LEU A 28 3.10 17.52 -8.14
C LEU A 28 2.88 16.83 -9.50
N ALA A 29 3.27 15.58 -9.66
CA ALA A 29 2.98 14.77 -10.83
C ALA A 29 1.56 14.19 -10.76
N GLN A 30 0.54 15.06 -10.74
CA GLN A 30 -0.86 14.67 -10.65
C GLN A 30 -1.41 14.18 -12.00
N PRO A 31 -2.44 13.31 -12.00
CA PRO A 31 -3.05 12.83 -13.23
C PRO A 31 -3.86 13.94 -13.92
N PHE A 32 -3.54 14.23 -15.20
CA PHE A 32 -4.28 15.16 -16.03
C PHE A 32 -5.38 14.46 -16.83
N HIS A 33 -6.49 15.15 -17.09
CA HIS A 33 -7.58 14.66 -17.94
C HIS A 33 -7.11 14.28 -19.34
N VAL A 34 -6.19 15.07 -19.93
CA VAL A 34 -5.64 14.81 -21.26
C VAL A 34 -4.85 13.51 -21.33
N ALA A 35 -4.22 13.11 -20.25
CA ALA A 35 -3.39 11.92 -20.16
C ALA A 35 -4.15 10.64 -19.77
N GLU A 36 -5.45 10.70 -19.49
CA GLU A 36 -6.25 9.54 -19.05
C GLU A 36 -6.13 8.32 -19.98
N LYS A 37 -6.16 8.59 -21.29
CA LYS A 37 -6.07 7.52 -22.32
C LYS A 37 -4.71 6.83 -22.34
N PHE A 38 -3.66 7.48 -21.86
CA PHE A 38 -2.29 6.96 -21.88
C PHE A 38 -1.90 6.34 -20.53
N THR A 39 -2.34 6.93 -19.43
CA THR A 39 -1.99 6.51 -18.08
C THR A 39 -2.97 5.49 -17.50
N GLY A 40 -4.19 5.42 -18.03
CA GLY A 40 -5.28 4.60 -17.47
C GLY A 40 -5.86 5.13 -16.15
N ASN A 41 -5.36 6.27 -15.66
CA ASN A 41 -5.85 6.91 -14.45
C ASN A 41 -6.77 8.08 -14.81
N PRO A 42 -7.94 8.23 -14.15
CA PRO A 42 -8.81 9.37 -14.37
C PRO A 42 -8.12 10.67 -13.95
N GLY A 43 -8.29 11.72 -14.75
CA GLY A 43 -7.78 13.04 -14.42
C GLY A 43 -8.50 13.63 -13.22
N VAL A 44 -7.77 14.36 -12.39
CA VAL A 44 -8.31 14.97 -11.16
C VAL A 44 -7.95 16.46 -11.14
N TYR A 45 -8.95 17.29 -10.85
CA TYR A 45 -8.74 18.70 -10.58
C TYR A 45 -8.62 18.95 -9.09
N VAL A 46 -7.51 19.54 -8.66
CA VAL A 46 -7.26 19.98 -7.28
C VAL A 46 -7.11 21.49 -7.25
N LYS A 47 -7.77 22.14 -6.29
CA LYS A 47 -7.67 23.60 -6.14
C LYS A 47 -6.24 23.99 -5.74
N LEU A 48 -5.80 25.18 -6.20
CA LEU A 48 -4.47 25.67 -5.89
C LEU A 48 -4.21 25.79 -4.38
N GLU A 49 -5.21 26.25 -3.63
CA GLU A 49 -5.12 26.39 -2.17
C GLU A 49 -4.85 25.05 -1.47
N ASP A 50 -5.53 23.98 -1.92
CA ASP A 50 -5.34 22.64 -1.40
C ASP A 50 -3.96 22.09 -1.76
N THR A 51 -3.50 22.33 -2.99
CA THR A 51 -2.16 21.92 -3.42
C THR A 51 -1.06 22.62 -2.61
N ILE A 52 -1.20 23.91 -2.33
CA ILE A 52 -0.24 24.68 -1.53
C ILE A 52 -0.22 24.16 -0.08
N ARG A 53 -1.40 23.92 0.50
CA ARG A 53 -1.52 23.38 1.86
C ARG A 53 -0.86 22.01 1.97
N ASP A 54 -1.16 21.12 1.05
CA ASP A 54 -0.63 19.75 1.04
C ASP A 54 0.89 19.75 0.83
N ALA A 55 1.42 20.63 -0.05
CA ALA A 55 2.86 20.80 -0.22
C ALA A 55 3.54 21.33 1.05
N ALA A 56 2.91 22.29 1.75
CA ALA A 56 3.40 22.79 3.03
C ALA A 56 3.42 21.69 4.10
N ASP A 57 2.41 20.83 4.15
CA ASP A 57 2.33 19.69 5.06
C ASP A 57 3.43 18.65 4.81
N ILE A 58 3.80 18.40 3.54
CA ILE A 58 4.95 17.56 3.19
C ILE A 58 6.25 18.18 3.70
N LEU A 59 6.45 19.50 3.50
CA LEU A 59 7.65 20.20 3.97
C LEU A 59 7.74 20.24 5.49
N ALA A 60 6.60 20.36 6.17
CA ALA A 60 6.53 20.32 7.65
C ALA A 60 6.84 18.92 8.22
N GLY A 61 6.86 17.87 7.38
CA GLY A 61 7.19 16.52 7.78
C GLY A 61 6.02 15.67 8.28
N LYS A 62 4.78 16.10 8.07
CA LYS A 62 3.59 15.33 8.49
C LYS A 62 3.50 13.94 7.87
N TYR A 63 4.12 13.76 6.71
CA TYR A 63 4.07 12.53 5.92
C TYR A 63 5.45 11.88 5.76
N ASP A 64 6.37 12.12 6.71
CA ASP A 64 7.72 11.53 6.66
C ASP A 64 7.70 10.00 6.86
N ASP A 65 6.63 9.46 7.44
CA ASP A 65 6.36 8.03 7.59
C ASP A 65 5.92 7.34 6.29
N LYS A 66 5.47 8.12 5.29
CA LYS A 66 4.98 7.57 4.01
C LYS A 66 6.11 7.37 3.00
N PRO A 67 6.09 6.25 2.23
CA PRO A 67 7.07 6.02 1.18
C PRO A 67 6.87 7.00 0.02
N GLU A 68 7.94 7.26 -0.74
CA GLU A 68 7.92 8.16 -1.90
C GLU A 68 6.87 7.77 -2.96
N SER A 69 6.66 6.46 -3.16
CA SER A 69 5.68 5.94 -4.11
C SER A 69 4.23 6.29 -3.77
N TRP A 70 3.94 6.54 -2.49
CA TRP A 70 2.60 6.90 -2.03
C TRP A 70 2.11 8.26 -2.58
N PHE A 71 3.03 9.15 -2.91
CA PHE A 71 2.75 10.48 -3.46
C PHE A 71 2.57 10.47 -4.98
N TYR A 72 2.82 9.35 -5.64
CA TYR A 72 2.73 9.28 -7.09
C TYR A 72 1.30 9.09 -7.56
N MET A 73 0.85 9.93 -8.51
CA MET A 73 -0.50 9.89 -9.10
C MET A 73 -1.62 9.98 -8.06
N VAL A 74 -1.46 10.82 -7.05
CA VAL A 74 -2.49 11.07 -6.03
C VAL A 74 -3.74 11.64 -6.69
N GLN A 75 -4.87 11.01 -6.43
CA GLN A 75 -6.17 11.42 -6.96
C GLN A 75 -6.91 12.30 -5.96
N GLY A 76 -6.64 13.61 -5.98
CA GLY A 76 -7.21 14.57 -5.06
C GLY A 76 -6.21 15.15 -4.06
N THR A 77 -6.66 15.46 -2.86
CA THR A 77 -5.82 15.96 -1.77
C THR A 77 -5.10 14.82 -1.05
N LEU A 78 -4.05 15.13 -0.30
CA LEU A 78 -3.38 14.14 0.56
C LEU A 78 -4.31 13.63 1.66
N SER A 79 -5.23 14.46 2.15
CA SER A 79 -6.25 14.03 3.10
C SER A 79 -7.19 12.97 2.51
N ASP A 80 -7.59 13.10 1.25
CA ASP A 80 -8.40 12.12 0.54
C ASP A 80 -7.64 10.81 0.35
N GLN A 81 -6.33 10.89 0.08
CA GLN A 81 -5.48 9.72 -0.06
C GLN A 81 -5.36 8.95 1.26
N VAL A 82 -5.15 9.64 2.38
CA VAL A 82 -5.13 9.01 3.71
C VAL A 82 -6.47 8.33 4.02
N ALA A 83 -7.59 8.98 3.70
CA ALA A 83 -8.91 8.39 3.92
C ALA A 83 -9.13 7.11 3.07
N ARG A 84 -8.64 7.07 1.84
CA ARG A 84 -8.68 5.85 0.99
C ARG A 84 -7.84 4.73 1.57
N ASP A 85 -6.61 5.01 1.99
CA ASP A 85 -5.74 4.00 2.60
C ASP A 85 -6.38 3.40 3.86
N ALA A 86 -6.98 4.22 4.71
CA ALA A 86 -7.69 3.76 5.90
C ALA A 86 -8.89 2.86 5.54
N ALA A 87 -9.63 3.20 4.49
CA ALA A 87 -10.76 2.41 4.00
C ALA A 87 -10.31 1.07 3.38
N GLU A 88 -9.18 1.04 2.69
CA GLU A 88 -8.61 -0.19 2.12
C GLU A 88 -8.06 -1.13 3.20
N GLN A 89 -7.40 -0.59 4.20
CA GLN A 89 -6.91 -1.37 5.35
C GLN A 89 -8.06 -2.00 6.12
N SER A 90 -9.18 -1.29 6.31
CA SER A 90 -10.36 -1.84 6.98
C SER A 90 -11.01 -2.99 6.19
N LYS A 91 -11.04 -2.91 4.86
CA LYS A 91 -11.55 -3.98 3.99
C LYS A 91 -10.65 -5.23 4.01
N GLN A 92 -9.33 -5.05 4.03
CA GLN A 92 -8.38 -6.16 4.11
C GLN A 92 -8.40 -6.86 5.47
N ALA A 93 -8.61 -6.12 6.57
CA ALA A 93 -8.77 -6.69 7.91
C ALA A 93 -10.06 -7.53 8.03
N GLY A 94 -11.17 -7.08 7.42
CA GLY A 94 -12.43 -7.83 7.36
C GLY A 94 -12.33 -9.14 6.57
N SER A 95 -11.64 -9.12 5.43
CA SER A 95 -11.44 -10.31 4.59
C SER A 95 -10.57 -11.40 5.24
N LYS A 96 -9.60 -11.02 6.08
CA LYS A 96 -8.76 -11.97 6.82
C LYS A 96 -9.49 -12.70 7.94
N ASN A 97 -10.50 -12.07 8.54
CA ASN A 97 -11.31 -12.70 9.58
C ASN A 97 -12.32 -13.71 9.00
N GLU A 98 -12.90 -13.45 7.84
CA GLU A 98 -13.79 -14.40 7.17
C GLU A 98 -13.08 -15.66 6.67
N ALA A 99 -11.80 -15.54 6.26
CA ALA A 99 -11.01 -16.68 5.83
C ALA A 99 -10.59 -17.61 7.00
N LYS A 100 -10.50 -17.06 8.21
CA LYS A 100 -10.14 -17.83 9.42
C LYS A 100 -11.31 -18.63 9.96
N ASP A 101 -12.53 -18.12 9.85
CA ASP A 101 -13.76 -18.83 10.31
C ASP A 101 -14.16 -19.99 9.38
N LYS A 102 -13.84 -19.91 8.08
CA LYS A 102 -14.14 -21.02 7.14
C LYS A 102 -13.21 -22.21 7.28
N ASN A 103 -12.04 -22.06 7.92
CA ASN A 103 -11.08 -23.17 8.11
C ASN A 103 -11.24 -23.87 9.47
N ALA A 104 -12.06 -23.33 10.39
CA ALA A 104 -12.35 -23.93 11.70
C ALA A 104 -13.54 -24.90 11.70
N LYS A 105 -14.23 -25.08 10.54
CA LYS A 105 -15.43 -25.91 10.43
C LYS A 105 -15.28 -27.05 9.43
N LYS A 106 -14.21 -27.87 9.58
CA LYS A 106 -14.11 -29.17 8.92
C LYS A 106 -14.12 -30.26 10.00
N PRO A 107 -15.25 -31.02 10.14
CA PRO A 107 -15.32 -32.10 11.11
C PRO A 107 -14.43 -33.25 10.67
N ALA A 108 -13.67 -33.75 11.62
CA ALA A 108 -12.97 -35.01 11.50
C ALA A 108 -14.02 -36.16 11.49
N ALA A 109 -14.21 -36.74 10.34
CA ALA A 109 -14.93 -38.01 10.23
C ALA A 109 -14.16 -38.94 9.26
N ASP A 110 -13.96 -40.17 9.74
CA ASP A 110 -13.52 -41.34 9.07
C ASP A 110 -12.03 -41.73 9.17
N LYS A 111 -11.76 -42.34 10.36
CA LYS A 111 -10.81 -43.45 10.48
C LYS A 111 -11.44 -44.54 11.33
N LYS A 112 -12.30 -45.38 10.71
CA LYS A 112 -12.64 -46.67 11.25
C LYS A 112 -13.23 -47.57 10.15
N SER A 113 -12.35 -48.25 9.40
CA SER A 113 -12.64 -49.58 8.81
C SER A 113 -11.49 -50.01 7.91
N ALA A 114 -10.49 -50.64 8.46
CA ALA A 114 -9.58 -51.59 7.78
C ALA A 114 -8.77 -52.37 8.80
N ALA A 115 -9.45 -53.23 9.54
CA ALA A 115 -8.78 -54.31 10.27
C ALA A 115 -9.77 -55.45 10.41
N LYS A 116 -9.94 -56.26 9.38
CA LYS A 116 -10.42 -57.66 9.50
C LYS A 116 -10.49 -58.30 8.11
N SER A 117 -9.41 -58.85 7.63
CA SER A 117 -9.42 -60.05 6.79
C SER A 117 -7.99 -60.44 6.37
N SER A 118 -7.28 -61.14 7.26
CA SER A 118 -6.16 -61.98 6.88
C SER A 118 -5.90 -63.00 7.97
N GLU A 119 -6.86 -63.91 8.10
CA GLU A 119 -6.61 -65.18 8.83
C GLU A 119 -7.56 -66.20 8.26
N LYS A 120 -7.13 -66.90 7.24
CA LYS A 120 -7.53 -68.27 6.87
C LYS A 120 -6.96 -68.69 5.50
N LYS A 121 -5.75 -69.23 5.53
CA LYS A 121 -5.40 -70.36 4.67
C LYS A 121 -3.94 -70.79 4.93
N ALA A 122 -3.79 -71.69 5.84
CA ALA A 122 -2.67 -72.64 5.86
C ALA A 122 -3.24 -73.99 6.28
N LYS A 123 -3.44 -74.81 5.29
CA LYS A 123 -3.32 -76.28 5.35
C LYS A 123 -3.14 -76.76 3.93
#